data_773ce8ecc4eaf8fcc7c938fbf9a53cf8
#
_entry.id   773ce8ecc4eaf8fcc7c938fbf9a53cf8
#
_cell.length_a   1.000
_cell.length_b   1.000
_cell.length_c   1.000
_cell.angle_alpha   90.00
_cell.angle_beta   90.00
_cell.angle_gamma   90.00
#
_symmetry.space_group_name_H-M   'P 1'
#
loop_
_entity.id
_entity.type
_entity.pdbx_description
1 polymer ?
#
loop_
_entity_poly.entity_id
_entity_poly.type
_entity_poly.pdbx_seq_one_letter_code
_entity_poly.pdbx_strand_id
1 'polypeptide(L)'
;MSTGETLDPHAGEGQARAPRILLYSDDVDARQEVLLAVGRRLTRGAPDIEWVEVASPAAVIAEASTGRYDLLVLDGEAAKTGGMGVSRQLKDEVYDCPPVLLLTGRPQDAWLASWSNADAVLSRPLDPEDVQRAVASLVATQALAG
;
A
#
# COMPACT_ATOMS: atom_id res chain seq x y z
N MET A 1 21.90 -19.00 -27.15
CA MET A 1 21.63 -18.44 -26.78
C MET A 1 21.34 -18.22 -26.11
N SER A 2 21.36 -18.57 -26.21
CA SER A 2 20.99 -17.97 -25.71
C SER A 2 20.51 -17.96 -25.00
N THR A 3 20.56 -18.41 -25.22
CA THR A 3 20.07 -17.94 -24.72
C THR A 3 19.65 -17.67 -24.03
N GLY A 4 19.68 -17.98 -24.26
CA GLY A 4 19.15 -17.26 -23.75
C GLY A 4 18.68 -17.02 -23.28
N GLU A 5 18.75 -17.04 -23.46
CA GLU A 5 18.32 -16.41 -23.25
C GLU A 5 17.70 -15.99 -22.89
N THR A 6 17.78 -16.43 -23.07
CA THR A 6 17.12 -15.70 -22.84
C THR A 6 16.56 -15.31 -22.30
N LEU A 7 16.45 -15.46 -22.39
CA LEU A 7 15.88 -14.66 -21.88
C LEU A 7 15.24 -14.21 -21.54
N ASP A 8 15.05 -14.18 -21.64
CA ASP A 8 14.44 -13.40 -21.37
C ASP A 8 14.32 -12.79 -21.19
N PRO A 9 14.14 -12.69 -21.66
CA PRO A 9 13.92 -11.68 -21.43
C PRO A 9 13.34 -11.20 -21.23
N HIS A 10 13.09 -11.11 -21.19
CA HIS A 10 12.55 -10.28 -20.93
C HIS A 10 12.22 -9.98 -20.37
N ALA A 11 12.38 -10.71 -20.71
CA ALA A 11 12.10 -10.29 -20.20
C ALA A 11 12.19 -9.74 -19.64
N GLY A 12 12.37 -9.94 -19.36
CA GLY A 12 12.36 -9.12 -18.48
C GLY A 12 12.35 -7.88 -18.71
N GLU A 13 12.69 -7.82 -19.49
CA GLU A 13 12.65 -6.71 -19.65
C GLU A 13 11.58 -6.12 -19.49
N GLY A 14 11.37 -5.57 -19.49
CA GLY A 14 10.18 -4.91 -19.34
C GLY A 14 9.17 -5.57 -18.49
N GLN A 15 9.47 -6.67 -17.97
CA GLN A 15 8.58 -7.31 -17.05
C GLN A 15 8.63 -6.61 -15.72
N ALA A 16 7.56 -5.96 -15.39
CA ALA A 16 7.44 -5.37 -14.08
C ALA A 16 7.47 -6.48 -13.03
N ARG A 17 8.16 -6.25 -11.94
CA ARG A 17 8.06 -7.15 -10.82
C ARG A 17 6.68 -7.00 -10.16
N ALA A 18 6.26 -8.01 -9.41
CA ALA A 18 4.99 -7.94 -8.71
C ALA A 18 5.00 -6.79 -7.71
N PRO A 19 3.97 -5.94 -7.69
CA PRO A 19 3.90 -4.91 -6.65
C PRO A 19 3.75 -5.53 -5.29
N ARG A 20 4.41 -4.95 -4.31
CA ARG A 20 4.37 -5.42 -2.94
C ARG A 20 3.68 -4.39 -2.08
N ILE A 21 2.56 -4.77 -1.45
CA ILE A 21 1.72 -3.84 -0.71
C ILE A 21 1.53 -4.36 0.71
N LEU A 22 1.84 -3.49 1.69
CA LEU A 22 1.62 -3.79 3.10
C LEU A 22 0.24 -3.27 3.48
N LEU A 23 -0.56 -4.12 4.14
CA LEU A 23 -1.90 -3.77 4.56
C LEU A 23 -2.01 -3.93 6.07
N TYR A 24 -2.28 -2.84 6.76
CA TYR A 24 -2.40 -2.82 8.21
C TYR A 24 -3.82 -2.54 8.66
N SER A 25 -4.35 -3.43 9.45
CA SER A 25 -5.52 -3.21 10.31
C SER A 25 -5.51 -4.33 11.35
N ASP A 26 -5.98 -4.03 12.56
CA ASP A 26 -6.17 -5.06 13.57
C ASP A 26 -7.48 -5.82 13.38
N ASP A 27 -8.27 -5.44 12.38
CA ASP A 27 -9.57 -6.04 12.08
C ASP A 27 -9.46 -6.83 10.77
N VAL A 28 -9.61 -8.15 10.86
CA VAL A 28 -9.49 -9.00 9.68
C VAL A 28 -10.54 -8.65 8.62
N ASP A 29 -11.74 -8.24 9.05
CA ASP A 29 -12.78 -7.87 8.09
C ASP A 29 -12.42 -6.61 7.33
N ALA A 30 -11.78 -5.65 7.99
CA ALA A 30 -11.32 -4.45 7.32
C ALA A 30 -10.25 -4.78 6.28
N ARG A 31 -9.34 -5.72 6.60
CA ARG A 31 -8.34 -6.13 5.63
C ARG A 31 -8.99 -6.80 4.43
N GLN A 32 -9.96 -7.69 4.67
CA GLN A 32 -10.67 -8.36 3.59
C GLN A 32 -11.38 -7.37 2.68
N GLU A 33 -11.96 -6.33 3.24
CA GLU A 33 -12.64 -5.30 2.46
C GLU A 33 -11.68 -4.68 1.44
N VAL A 34 -10.48 -4.35 1.88
CA VAL A 34 -9.48 -3.77 0.99
C VAL A 34 -9.03 -4.76 -0.08
N LEU A 35 -8.76 -6.00 0.34
CA LEU A 35 -8.32 -7.02 -0.62
C LEU A 35 -9.36 -7.25 -1.71
N LEU A 36 -10.62 -7.29 -1.34
CA LEU A 36 -11.69 -7.48 -2.31
C LEU A 36 -11.85 -6.26 -3.23
N ALA A 37 -11.68 -5.07 -2.68
CA ALA A 37 -11.83 -3.84 -3.46
C ALA A 37 -10.73 -3.72 -4.52
N VAL A 38 -9.50 -4.03 -4.16
CA VAL A 38 -8.37 -3.89 -5.08
C VAL A 38 -8.26 -5.08 -6.04
N GLY A 39 -8.47 -6.28 -5.52
CA GLY A 39 -8.33 -7.48 -6.32
C GLY A 39 -6.89 -7.96 -6.39
N ARG A 40 -6.65 -8.91 -7.27
CA ARG A 40 -5.36 -9.57 -7.37
C ARG A 40 -4.32 -8.79 -8.17
N ARG A 41 -4.78 -7.91 -9.06
CA ARG A 41 -3.89 -7.18 -9.97
C ARG A 41 -4.32 -5.74 -10.05
N LEU A 42 -3.34 -4.87 -10.30
CA LEU A 42 -3.65 -3.45 -10.44
C LEU A 42 -4.34 -3.17 -11.77
N THR A 43 -3.93 -3.86 -12.83
CA THR A 43 -4.55 -3.73 -14.14
C THR A 43 -4.55 -5.09 -14.80
N ARG A 44 -5.36 -5.20 -15.86
CA ARG A 44 -5.42 -6.43 -16.64
C ARG A 44 -4.04 -6.73 -17.21
N GLY A 45 -3.60 -7.97 -17.06
CA GLY A 45 -2.32 -8.40 -17.59
C GLY A 45 -1.13 -8.08 -16.71
N ALA A 46 -1.33 -7.35 -15.64
CA ALA A 46 -0.26 -7.04 -14.69
C ALA A 46 0.06 -8.25 -13.81
N PRO A 47 1.25 -8.30 -13.20
CA PRO A 47 1.55 -9.36 -12.24
C PRO A 47 0.62 -9.28 -11.04
N ASP A 48 0.42 -10.42 -10.39
CA ASP A 48 -0.37 -10.47 -9.15
C ASP A 48 0.31 -9.65 -8.07
N ILE A 49 -0.50 -8.94 -7.28
CA ILE A 49 0.00 -8.17 -6.15
C ILE A 49 0.46 -9.12 -5.06
N GLU A 50 1.61 -8.83 -4.48
CA GLU A 50 2.06 -9.54 -3.28
C GLU A 50 1.58 -8.75 -2.07
N TRP A 51 0.54 -9.24 -1.41
CA TRP A 51 -0.01 -8.60 -0.22
C TRP A 51 0.66 -9.14 1.03
N VAL A 52 1.05 -8.23 1.91
CA VAL A 52 1.54 -8.60 3.24
C VAL A 52 0.62 -7.96 4.26
N GLU A 53 -0.10 -8.77 5.03
CA GLU A 53 -1.07 -8.28 6.01
C GLU A 53 -0.44 -8.29 7.39
N VAL A 54 -0.59 -7.18 8.12
CA VAL A 54 -0.11 -7.07 9.49
C VAL A 54 -1.22 -6.50 10.36
N ALA A 55 -1.17 -6.83 11.64
CA ALA A 55 -2.24 -6.47 12.56
C ALA A 55 -1.78 -5.59 13.72
N SER A 56 -0.52 -5.17 13.74
CA SER A 56 -0.01 -4.33 14.83
C SER A 56 0.88 -3.22 14.30
N PRO A 57 0.93 -2.08 15.01
CA PRO A 57 1.84 -0.99 14.64
C PRO A 57 3.29 -1.41 14.60
N ALA A 58 3.73 -2.25 15.54
CA ALA A 58 5.11 -2.72 15.57
C ALA A 58 5.46 -3.50 14.31
N ALA A 59 4.52 -4.32 13.82
CA ALA A 59 4.75 -5.07 12.59
C ALA A 59 4.86 -4.15 11.38
N VAL A 60 4.07 -3.07 11.34
CA VAL A 60 4.17 -2.10 10.25
C VAL A 60 5.56 -1.48 10.24
N ILE A 61 6.02 -1.01 11.38
CA ILE A 61 7.32 -0.35 11.48
C ILE A 61 8.44 -1.30 11.06
N ALA A 62 8.39 -2.54 11.57
CA ALA A 62 9.42 -3.53 11.27
C ALA A 62 9.46 -3.83 9.77
N GLU A 63 8.30 -4.05 9.16
CA GLU A 63 8.24 -4.39 7.75
C GLU A 63 8.66 -3.23 6.87
N ALA A 64 8.18 -2.02 7.18
CA ALA A 64 8.51 -0.86 6.38
C ALA A 64 9.99 -0.51 6.46
N SER A 65 10.62 -0.78 7.60
CA SER A 65 12.03 -0.47 7.80
C SER A 65 12.96 -1.38 7.02
N THR A 66 12.57 -2.64 6.84
CA THR A 66 13.38 -3.60 6.10
C THR A 66 12.92 -3.72 4.66
N GLY A 67 11.78 -3.13 4.36
CA GLY A 67 10.97 -3.53 3.27
C GLY A 67 11.32 -2.95 1.94
N ARG A 68 10.70 -3.53 1.00
CA ARG A 68 10.68 -3.14 -0.36
C ARG A 68 9.25 -3.09 -0.76
N TYR A 69 8.50 -2.20 -0.11
CA TYR A 69 7.08 -2.05 -0.38
C TYR A 69 6.86 -0.93 -1.37
N ASP A 70 5.89 -1.14 -2.24
CA ASP A 70 5.51 -0.10 -3.21
C ASP A 70 4.42 0.79 -2.64
N LEU A 71 3.73 0.33 -1.60
CA LEU A 71 2.64 1.07 -1.00
C LEU A 71 2.35 0.51 0.39
N LEU A 72 2.00 1.39 1.31
CA LEU A 72 1.52 1.01 2.63
C LEU A 72 0.06 1.48 2.74
N VAL A 73 -0.86 0.54 2.99
CA VAL A 73 -2.28 0.85 3.20
C VAL A 73 -2.53 0.72 4.69
N LEU A 74 -2.89 1.81 5.36
CA LEU A 74 -3.01 1.85 6.80
C LEU A 74 -4.43 2.22 7.21
N ASP A 75 -5.02 1.40 8.08
CA ASP A 75 -6.36 1.64 8.61
C ASP A 75 -6.27 2.66 9.74
N GLY A 76 -6.79 3.86 9.49
CA GLY A 76 -6.78 4.93 10.49
C GLY A 76 -7.70 4.67 11.67
N GLU A 77 -8.59 3.67 11.54
CA GLU A 77 -9.51 3.30 12.62
C GLU A 77 -9.02 2.14 13.46
N ALA A 78 -7.82 1.62 13.16
CA ALA A 78 -7.25 0.53 13.96
C ALA A 78 -7.07 0.98 15.40
N ALA A 79 -7.23 0.04 16.32
CA ALA A 79 -7.27 0.35 17.74
C ALA A 79 -6.01 1.01 18.24
N LYS A 80 -6.15 1.79 19.28
CA LYS A 80 -5.08 2.44 20.03
C LYS A 80 -4.31 3.45 19.17
N THR A 81 -3.15 3.05 18.61
CA THR A 81 -2.32 3.97 17.84
C THR A 81 -3.01 4.43 16.56
N GLY A 82 -3.72 3.51 15.91
CA GLY A 82 -4.36 3.81 14.64
C GLY A 82 -3.36 4.00 13.51
N GLY A 83 -3.87 3.94 12.28
CA GLY A 83 -3.03 4.11 11.11
C GLY A 83 -2.47 5.51 10.97
N MET A 84 -3.17 6.51 11.50
CA MET A 84 -2.71 7.90 11.40
C MET A 84 -1.43 8.13 12.18
N GLY A 85 -1.36 7.63 13.42
CA GLY A 85 -0.16 7.74 14.22
C GLY A 85 0.99 6.95 13.63
N VAL A 86 0.69 5.76 13.11
CA VAL A 86 1.70 4.94 12.46
C VAL A 86 2.25 5.63 11.23
N SER A 87 1.38 6.23 10.41
CA SER A 87 1.80 6.94 9.21
C SER A 87 2.78 8.06 9.56
N ARG A 88 2.44 8.87 10.57
CA ARG A 88 3.31 9.96 10.97
C ARG A 88 4.66 9.45 11.46
N GLN A 89 4.65 8.40 12.26
CA GLN A 89 5.88 7.82 12.77
C GLN A 89 6.77 7.30 11.62
N LEU A 90 6.15 6.62 10.65
CA LEU A 90 6.90 6.10 9.51
C LEU A 90 7.53 7.22 8.69
N LYS A 91 6.77 8.27 8.43
CA LYS A 91 7.28 9.38 7.63
C LYS A 91 8.42 10.11 8.35
N ASP A 92 8.39 10.13 9.68
CA ASP A 92 9.45 10.76 10.46
C ASP A 92 10.68 9.89 10.62
N GLU A 93 10.51 8.57 10.70
CA GLU A 93 11.58 7.67 11.12
C GLU A 93 12.15 6.79 10.02
N VAL A 94 11.38 6.49 8.98
CA VAL A 94 11.83 5.58 7.94
C VAL A 94 12.34 6.36 6.76
N TYR A 95 13.63 6.20 6.47
CA TYR A 95 14.23 6.85 5.32
C TYR A 95 13.60 6.29 4.04
N ASP A 96 13.24 7.20 3.14
CA ASP A 96 12.65 6.82 1.85
C ASP A 96 11.39 5.96 2.04
N CYS A 97 10.54 6.39 2.96
CA CYS A 97 9.30 5.68 3.27
C CYS A 97 8.43 5.56 2.02
N PRO A 98 7.87 4.37 1.75
CA PRO A 98 6.95 4.22 0.62
C PRO A 98 5.72 5.10 0.78
N PRO A 99 4.97 5.34 -0.30
CA PRO A 99 3.73 6.10 -0.18
C PRO A 99 2.74 5.41 0.76
N VAL A 100 1.93 6.23 1.42
CA VAL A 100 0.94 5.76 2.39
C VAL A 100 -0.44 6.15 1.92
N LEU A 101 -1.33 5.16 1.85
CA LEU A 101 -2.76 5.37 1.68
C LEU A 101 -3.43 5.16 3.02
N LEU A 102 -4.05 6.19 3.55
CA LEU A 102 -4.71 6.14 4.84
C LEU A 102 -6.20 5.96 4.65
N LEU A 103 -6.80 5.04 5.41
CA LEU A 103 -8.25 4.83 5.40
C LEU A 103 -8.83 5.43 6.66
N THR A 104 -9.84 6.29 6.52
CA THR A 104 -10.51 6.90 7.68
C THR A 104 -11.93 6.39 7.79
N GLY A 105 -12.48 6.47 9.01
CA GLY A 105 -13.83 5.99 9.24
C GLY A 105 -14.90 6.95 8.79
N ARG A 106 -14.61 8.25 8.77
CA ARG A 106 -15.60 9.26 8.44
C ARG A 106 -14.98 10.36 7.59
N PRO A 107 -15.77 10.93 6.65
CA PRO A 107 -15.24 12.01 5.81
C PRO A 107 -14.73 13.21 6.62
N GLN A 108 -15.36 13.54 7.74
CA GLN A 108 -14.95 14.68 8.55
C GLN A 108 -13.59 14.47 9.22
N ASP A 109 -13.06 13.26 9.19
CA ASP A 109 -11.74 12.98 9.75
C ASP A 109 -10.62 13.18 8.73
N ALA A 110 -10.95 13.53 7.50
CA ALA A 110 -9.95 13.64 6.44
C ALA A 110 -8.87 14.69 6.73
N TRP A 111 -9.18 15.71 7.55
CA TRP A 111 -8.19 16.71 7.91
C TRP A 111 -6.99 16.11 8.65
N LEU A 112 -7.20 14.96 9.29
CA LEU A 112 -6.13 14.27 10.00
C LEU A 112 -5.07 13.70 9.03
N ALA A 113 -5.41 13.61 7.76
CA ALA A 113 -4.44 13.14 6.77
C ALA A 113 -3.22 14.04 6.68
N SER A 114 -3.41 15.36 6.75
CA SER A 114 -2.29 16.30 6.78
C SER A 114 -1.38 16.05 7.97
N TRP A 115 -1.99 15.84 9.12
CA TRP A 115 -1.22 15.59 10.34
C TRP A 115 -0.41 14.30 10.22
N SER A 116 -0.98 13.29 9.58
CA SER A 116 -0.33 11.98 9.48
C SER A 116 0.72 11.92 8.38
N ASN A 117 0.77 12.93 7.51
CA ASN A 117 1.65 12.98 6.34
C ASN A 117 1.38 11.88 5.34
N ALA A 118 0.16 11.35 5.31
CA ALA A 118 -0.21 10.34 4.32
C ALA A 118 -0.23 10.95 2.92
N ASP A 119 0.05 10.12 1.93
CA ASP A 119 0.10 10.58 0.54
C ASP A 119 -1.29 10.64 -0.09
N ALA A 120 -2.23 9.86 0.42
CA ALA A 120 -3.61 9.91 0.01
C ALA A 120 -4.49 9.41 1.14
N VAL A 121 -5.76 9.75 1.11
CA VAL A 121 -6.71 9.32 2.12
C VAL A 121 -8.04 8.97 1.44
N LEU A 122 -8.65 7.89 1.91
CA LEU A 122 -10.00 7.51 1.51
C LEU A 122 -10.84 7.30 2.75
N SER A 123 -12.08 7.75 2.70
CA SER A 123 -13.02 7.64 3.82
C SER A 123 -14.02 6.54 3.56
N ARG A 124 -14.42 5.85 4.64
CA ARG A 124 -15.50 4.87 4.53
C ARG A 124 -16.84 5.55 4.33
N PRO A 125 -17.79 4.89 3.67
CA PRO A 125 -17.67 3.55 3.10
C PRO A 125 -16.76 3.54 1.87
N LEU A 126 -15.94 2.50 1.75
CA LEU A 126 -14.97 2.44 0.66
C LEU A 126 -15.66 2.06 -0.64
N ASP A 127 -15.40 2.84 -1.66
CA ASP A 127 -15.85 2.54 -3.02
C ASP A 127 -14.74 1.75 -3.71
N PRO A 128 -15.01 0.52 -4.18
CA PRO A 128 -13.94 -0.29 -4.78
C PRO A 128 -13.20 0.38 -5.92
N GLU A 129 -13.90 1.16 -6.75
CA GLU A 129 -13.24 1.87 -7.85
C GLU A 129 -12.28 2.93 -7.33
N ASP A 130 -12.68 3.65 -6.28
CA ASP A 130 -11.82 4.67 -5.70
C ASP A 130 -10.59 4.05 -5.05
N VAL A 131 -10.79 2.94 -4.35
CA VAL A 131 -9.67 2.23 -3.70
C VAL A 131 -8.69 1.75 -4.76
N GLN A 132 -9.18 1.09 -5.80
CA GLN A 132 -8.31 0.56 -6.83
C GLN A 132 -7.56 1.67 -7.55
N ARG A 133 -8.24 2.76 -7.85
CA ARG A 133 -7.62 3.90 -8.54
C ARG A 133 -6.52 4.52 -7.68
N ALA A 134 -6.78 4.70 -6.38
CA ALA A 134 -5.80 5.27 -5.48
C ALA A 134 -4.58 4.36 -5.35
N VAL A 135 -4.80 3.07 -5.18
CA VAL A 135 -3.70 2.11 -5.06
C VAL A 135 -2.86 2.10 -6.32
N ALA A 136 -3.50 2.00 -7.48
CA ALA A 136 -2.77 1.97 -8.75
C ALA A 136 -1.97 3.24 -8.96
N SER A 137 -2.54 4.39 -8.63
CA SER A 137 -1.87 5.68 -8.79
C SER A 137 -0.64 5.79 -7.90
N LEU A 138 -0.76 5.38 -6.64
CA LEU A 138 0.36 5.49 -5.72
C LEU A 138 1.49 4.51 -6.05
N VAL A 139 1.13 3.30 -6.49
CA VAL A 139 2.14 2.34 -6.92
C VAL A 139 2.88 2.86 -8.15
N ALA A 140 2.16 3.44 -9.11
CA ALA A 140 2.78 4.01 -10.30
C ALA A 140 3.72 5.16 -9.95
N THR A 141 3.32 6.01 -9.01
CA THR A 141 4.16 7.12 -8.55
C THR A 141 5.46 6.60 -7.94
N GLN A 142 5.38 5.56 -7.13
CA GLN A 142 6.56 4.97 -6.50
C GLN A 142 7.49 4.39 -7.56
N ALA A 143 6.94 3.73 -8.56
CA ALA A 143 7.75 3.17 -9.65
C ALA A 143 8.49 4.25 -10.40
N LEU A 144 7.85 5.40 -10.63
CA LEU A 144 8.51 6.51 -11.32
C LEU A 144 9.58 7.16 -10.45
N ALA A 145 9.34 7.22 -9.14
CA ALA A 145 10.31 7.81 -8.22
C ALA A 145 11.52 6.91 -8.02
N GLY A 146 11.29 5.62 -8.13
CA GLY A 146 12.36 4.65 -7.98
C GLY A 146 13.13 4.45 -9.23
#